data_462486a735619c3d3822c367242d1a79
#
_entry.id   462486a735619c3d3822c367242d1a79
#
_cell.length_a   1.000
_cell.length_b   1.000
_cell.length_c   1.000
_cell.angle_alpha   90.00
_cell.angle_beta   90.00
_cell.angle_gamma   90.00
#
_symmetry.space_group_name_H-M   'P 1'
#
loop_
_entity.id
_entity.type
_entity.pdbx_description
1 polymer ?
#
loop_
_entity_poly.entity_id
_entity_poly.type
_entity_poly.pdbx_seq_one_letter_code
_entity_poly.pdbx_strand_id
1 'polypeptide(L)'
;VHAIVEFKNGLYKFIYHETTMLVPIANAIFDKDLNIEKIIKFKSSKNNSFNFQKLNFQKVDKKKFPIIRLKDKINSYESSPIIINAANEILVDQFLKQKIQYNSIYKHLLSVLRDRNYKKYAVKKPKSISQIFQIDQWSRNLTYRKIK
;
A
#
# COMPACT_ATOMS: atom_id res chain seq x y z
N VAL A 1 -13.63 -8.11 -0.57
CA VAL A 1 -12.60 -8.92 -1.26
C VAL A 1 -11.24 -8.39 -0.85
N HIS A 2 -10.37 -9.27 -0.38
CA HIS A 2 -9.00 -8.89 0.02
C HIS A 2 -8.07 -8.91 -1.20
N ALA A 3 -8.11 -9.99 -1.97
CA ALA A 3 -7.34 -10.12 -3.20
C ALA A 3 -8.05 -11.01 -4.22
N ILE A 4 -7.75 -10.76 -5.48
CA ILE A 4 -8.07 -11.64 -6.60
C ILE A 4 -6.74 -11.96 -7.28
N VAL A 5 -6.39 -13.24 -7.34
CA VAL A 5 -5.16 -13.71 -7.99
C VAL A 5 -5.54 -14.42 -9.28
N GLU A 6 -5.03 -13.91 -10.39
CA GLU A 6 -5.12 -14.51 -11.70
C GLU A 6 -3.85 -15.32 -11.98
N PHE A 7 -4.00 -16.59 -12.30
CA PHE A 7 -2.91 -17.48 -12.66
C PHE A 7 -2.72 -17.53 -14.18
N LYS A 8 -1.49 -17.79 -14.62
CA LYS A 8 -1.16 -17.90 -16.06
C LYS A 8 -1.95 -19.00 -16.80
N ASN A 9 -2.47 -19.99 -16.08
CA ASN A 9 -3.32 -21.06 -16.63
C ASN A 9 -4.80 -20.69 -16.74
N GLY A 10 -5.17 -19.42 -16.46
CA GLY A 10 -6.54 -18.92 -16.54
C GLY A 10 -7.39 -19.15 -15.28
N LEU A 11 -6.85 -19.76 -14.22
CA LEU A 11 -7.56 -19.91 -12.96
C LEU A 11 -7.54 -18.59 -12.16
N TYR A 12 -8.59 -18.38 -11.37
CA TYR A 12 -8.71 -17.25 -10.44
C TYR A 12 -8.90 -17.75 -9.02
N LYS A 13 -8.18 -17.18 -8.06
CA LYS A 13 -8.38 -17.39 -6.64
C LYS A 13 -8.91 -16.12 -5.99
N PHE A 14 -10.09 -16.21 -5.37
CA PHE A 14 -10.69 -15.16 -4.57
C PHE A 14 -10.29 -15.36 -3.12
N ILE A 15 -9.74 -14.31 -2.49
CA ILE A 15 -9.51 -14.26 -1.05
C ILE A 15 -10.49 -13.24 -0.48
N TYR A 16 -11.44 -13.76 0.28
CA TYR A 16 -12.44 -12.96 0.98
C TYR A 16 -12.41 -13.26 2.48
N HIS A 17 -12.60 -12.25 3.27
CA HIS A 17 -12.75 -12.35 4.72
C HIS A 17 -13.61 -11.18 5.23
N GLU A 18 -14.04 -11.23 6.49
CA GLU A 18 -14.70 -10.12 7.19
C GLU A 18 -13.89 -8.83 7.09
N THR A 19 -14.56 -7.67 7.24
CA THR A 19 -13.97 -6.34 7.07
C THR A 19 -12.99 -5.95 8.19
N THR A 20 -12.15 -6.89 8.61
CA THR A 20 -11.10 -6.69 9.60
C THR A 20 -9.77 -7.26 9.12
N MET A 21 -8.68 -6.53 9.33
CA MET A 21 -7.33 -6.99 9.03
C MET A 21 -6.83 -8.07 10.00
N LEU A 22 -7.51 -8.30 11.12
CA LEU A 22 -7.14 -9.38 12.05
C LEU A 22 -7.18 -10.75 11.38
N VAL A 23 -8.14 -11.00 10.48
CA VAL A 23 -8.26 -12.28 9.78
C VAL A 23 -7.02 -12.61 8.95
N PRO A 24 -6.57 -11.78 7.98
CA PRO A 24 -5.39 -12.10 7.18
C PRO A 24 -4.10 -12.10 8.02
N ILE A 25 -3.99 -11.25 9.05
CA ILE A 25 -2.82 -11.22 9.93
C ILE A 25 -2.76 -12.51 10.76
N ALA A 26 -3.87 -12.92 11.37
CA ALA A 26 -3.92 -14.16 12.16
C ALA A 26 -3.60 -15.38 11.28
N ASN A 27 -4.13 -15.46 10.06
CA ASN A 27 -3.80 -16.53 9.12
C ASN A 27 -2.31 -16.55 8.75
N ALA A 28 -1.66 -15.37 8.63
CA ALA A 28 -0.23 -15.29 8.34
C ALA A 28 0.65 -15.73 9.52
N ILE A 29 0.16 -15.62 10.77
CA ILE A 29 0.92 -15.97 11.97
C ILE A 29 0.71 -17.44 12.35
N PHE A 30 -0.53 -17.91 12.31
CA PHE A 30 -0.91 -19.21 12.88
C PHE A 30 -1.08 -20.33 11.84
N ASP A 31 -1.02 -19.99 10.54
CA ASP A 31 -1.15 -20.93 9.40
C ASP A 31 -2.34 -21.89 9.56
N LYS A 32 -2.10 -23.21 9.43
CA LYS A 32 -3.14 -24.26 9.33
C LYS A 32 -3.92 -24.51 10.63
N ASP A 33 -3.33 -24.19 11.77
CA ASP A 33 -3.91 -24.46 13.10
C ASP A 33 -4.81 -23.33 13.61
N LEU A 34 -5.11 -22.36 12.76
CA LEU A 34 -5.88 -21.18 13.15
C LEU A 34 -7.36 -21.51 13.37
N ASN A 35 -7.81 -21.45 14.61
CA ASN A 35 -9.23 -21.29 14.90
C ASN A 35 -9.55 -19.82 15.13
N ILE A 36 -10.03 -19.14 14.10
CA ILE A 36 -10.28 -17.69 14.10
C ILE A 36 -11.33 -17.28 15.15
N GLU A 37 -12.30 -18.14 15.48
CA GLU A 37 -13.36 -17.86 16.46
C GLU A 37 -12.81 -17.71 17.88
N LYS A 38 -11.68 -18.37 18.19
CA LYS A 38 -10.99 -18.21 19.47
C LYS A 38 -10.29 -16.86 19.61
N ILE A 39 -9.92 -16.25 18.48
CA ILE A 39 -9.15 -14.99 18.43
C ILE A 39 -10.07 -13.79 18.29
N ILE A 40 -11.10 -13.94 17.45
CA ILE A 40 -12.02 -12.86 17.11
C ILE A 40 -13.43 -13.31 17.43
N LYS A 41 -14.05 -12.68 18.42
CA LYS A 41 -15.49 -12.83 18.64
C LYS A 41 -16.22 -12.10 17.53
N PHE A 42 -16.50 -12.77 16.42
CA PHE A 42 -17.40 -12.22 15.43
C PHE A 42 -18.77 -12.05 16.08
N LYS A 43 -19.35 -10.85 16.01
CA LYS A 43 -20.79 -10.72 16.21
C LYS A 43 -21.43 -11.43 15.02
N SER A 44 -21.63 -12.75 15.15
CA SER A 44 -22.37 -13.51 14.16
C SER A 44 -23.81 -13.01 14.21
N SER A 45 -24.14 -12.02 13.41
CA SER A 45 -25.52 -11.86 13.00
C SER A 45 -25.84 -13.13 12.20
N LYS A 46 -26.75 -13.95 12.73
CA LYS A 46 -27.22 -15.20 12.11
C LYS A 46 -27.70 -15.06 10.65
N ASN A 47 -27.64 -13.87 10.08
CA ASN A 47 -28.08 -13.50 8.73
C ASN A 47 -26.95 -13.04 7.79
N ASN A 48 -25.69 -13.16 8.17
CA ASN A 48 -24.58 -12.84 7.25
C ASN A 48 -24.26 -14.02 6.34
N SER A 49 -25.26 -14.51 5.59
CA SER A 49 -24.96 -15.28 4.38
C SER A 49 -24.20 -14.35 3.44
N PHE A 50 -22.97 -14.74 3.09
CA PHE A 50 -22.15 -14.02 2.15
C PHE A 50 -22.92 -13.78 0.85
N ASN A 51 -23.22 -12.50 0.55
CA ASN A 51 -24.00 -12.15 -0.62
C ASN A 51 -23.08 -11.63 -1.73
N PHE A 52 -22.52 -12.53 -2.54
CA PHE A 52 -21.71 -12.20 -3.72
C PHE A 52 -22.45 -11.28 -4.71
N GLN A 53 -23.78 -11.29 -4.71
CA GLN A 53 -24.60 -10.47 -5.61
C GLN A 53 -24.44 -8.96 -5.37
N LYS A 54 -23.87 -8.56 -4.23
CA LYS A 54 -23.61 -7.14 -3.90
C LYS A 54 -22.19 -6.66 -4.25
N LEU A 55 -21.34 -7.51 -4.84
CA LEU A 55 -20.00 -7.11 -5.26
C LEU A 55 -20.06 -6.45 -6.64
N ASN A 56 -19.68 -5.18 -6.67
CA ASN A 56 -19.57 -4.40 -7.91
C ASN A 56 -18.10 -4.12 -8.21
N PHE A 57 -17.65 -4.48 -9.41
CA PHE A 57 -16.31 -4.22 -9.89
C PHE A 57 -16.34 -3.15 -10.97
N GLN A 58 -15.59 -2.08 -10.77
CA GLN A 58 -15.50 -0.98 -11.73
C GLN A 58 -14.05 -0.66 -12.04
N LYS A 59 -13.78 -0.23 -13.26
CA LYS A 59 -12.48 0.27 -13.65
C LYS A 59 -12.13 1.52 -12.83
N VAL A 60 -10.93 1.55 -12.26
CA VAL A 60 -10.48 2.69 -11.46
C VAL A 60 -10.41 3.96 -12.32
N ASP A 61 -11.12 5.01 -11.92
CA ASP A 61 -11.02 6.32 -12.55
C ASP A 61 -9.69 6.99 -12.16
N LYS A 62 -8.80 7.10 -13.14
CA LYS A 62 -7.47 7.73 -12.97
C LYS A 62 -7.52 9.24 -12.71
N LYS A 63 -8.65 9.91 -12.97
CA LYS A 63 -8.81 11.33 -12.61
C LYS A 63 -9.17 11.46 -11.12
N LYS A 64 -10.09 10.61 -10.64
CA LYS A 64 -10.50 10.55 -9.24
C LYS A 64 -9.40 9.98 -8.33
N PHE A 65 -8.65 8.97 -8.81
CA PHE A 65 -7.58 8.29 -8.08
C PHE A 65 -6.24 8.40 -8.82
N PRO A 66 -5.63 9.59 -8.88
CA PRO A 66 -4.44 9.83 -9.67
C PRO A 66 -3.21 9.03 -9.21
N ILE A 67 -3.20 8.54 -7.97
CA ILE A 67 -2.13 7.71 -7.41
C ILE A 67 -1.90 6.43 -8.22
N ILE A 68 -2.92 5.88 -8.88
CA ILE A 68 -2.81 4.70 -9.74
C ILE A 68 -1.82 4.89 -10.90
N ARG A 69 -1.58 6.14 -11.31
CA ARG A 69 -0.58 6.46 -12.34
C ARG A 69 0.86 6.20 -11.89
N LEU A 70 1.08 6.03 -10.58
CA LEU A 70 2.39 5.68 -10.04
C LEU A 70 2.69 4.18 -10.13
N LYS A 71 1.69 3.33 -10.45
CA LYS A 71 1.87 1.87 -10.53
C LYS A 71 3.11 1.47 -11.34
N ASP A 72 3.29 2.05 -12.51
CA ASP A 72 4.43 1.72 -13.39
C ASP A 72 5.77 2.30 -12.86
N LYS A 73 5.71 3.35 -12.03
CA LYS A 73 6.88 3.97 -11.42
C LYS A 73 7.34 3.29 -10.15
N ILE A 74 6.43 2.63 -9.42
CA ILE A 74 6.74 1.94 -8.17
C ILE A 74 7.81 0.87 -8.39
N ASN A 75 7.75 0.15 -9.51
CA ASN A 75 8.65 -0.95 -9.83
C ASN A 75 9.70 -0.58 -10.89
N SER A 76 9.88 0.70 -11.21
CA SER A 76 10.83 1.12 -12.25
C SER A 76 12.30 0.92 -11.87
N TYR A 77 12.61 0.92 -10.56
CA TYR A 77 13.95 0.68 -10.02
C TYR A 77 13.86 -0.08 -8.70
N GLU A 78 14.94 -0.78 -8.32
CA GLU A 78 15.00 -1.67 -7.16
C GLU A 78 14.62 -0.99 -5.84
N SER A 79 15.01 0.26 -5.63
CA SER A 79 14.71 1.01 -4.40
C SER A 79 13.56 2.02 -4.53
N SER A 80 12.85 2.05 -5.66
CA SER A 80 11.66 2.91 -5.82
C SER A 80 10.59 2.66 -4.76
N PRO A 81 10.28 1.40 -4.40
CA PRO A 81 9.30 1.12 -3.34
C PRO A 81 9.69 1.72 -1.99
N ILE A 82 10.98 1.66 -1.62
CA ILE A 82 11.48 2.24 -0.36
C ILE A 82 11.24 3.76 -0.34
N ILE A 83 11.62 4.44 -1.43
CA ILE A 83 11.49 5.89 -1.56
C ILE A 83 10.03 6.31 -1.48
N ILE A 84 9.16 5.63 -2.22
CA ILE A 84 7.73 5.96 -2.28
C ILE A 84 7.06 5.71 -0.93
N ASN A 85 7.37 4.59 -0.27
CA ASN A 85 6.81 4.29 1.04
C ASN A 85 7.22 5.33 2.08
N ALA A 86 8.51 5.61 2.21
CA ALA A 86 9.03 6.60 3.15
C ALA A 86 8.45 8.00 2.92
N ALA A 87 8.34 8.43 1.66
CA ALA A 87 7.72 9.70 1.31
C ALA A 87 6.23 9.71 1.68
N ASN A 88 5.49 8.63 1.35
CA ASN A 88 4.07 8.53 1.64
C ASN A 88 3.77 8.58 3.14
N GLU A 89 4.56 7.91 3.98
CA GLU A 89 4.39 7.96 5.44
C GLU A 89 4.49 9.38 5.98
N ILE A 90 5.49 10.17 5.53
CA ILE A 90 5.62 11.58 5.90
C ILE A 90 4.41 12.39 5.44
N LEU A 91 3.97 12.19 4.20
CA LEU A 91 2.83 12.92 3.65
C LEU A 91 1.52 12.60 4.36
N VAL A 92 1.29 11.35 4.71
CA VAL A 92 0.12 10.92 5.50
C VAL A 92 0.18 11.55 6.90
N ASP A 93 1.33 11.53 7.58
CA ASP A 93 1.49 12.19 8.88
C ASP A 93 1.19 13.69 8.79
N GLN A 94 1.72 14.38 7.77
CA GLN A 94 1.46 15.81 7.58
C GLN A 94 -0.01 16.11 7.22
N PHE A 95 -0.67 15.23 6.49
CA PHE A 95 -2.11 15.32 6.25
C PHE A 95 -2.93 15.13 7.53
N LEU A 96 -2.62 14.11 8.34
CA LEU A 96 -3.31 13.89 9.63
C LEU A 96 -3.10 15.05 10.61
N LYS A 97 -1.96 15.73 10.54
CA LYS A 97 -1.67 16.96 11.28
C LYS A 97 -2.26 18.23 10.62
N GLN A 98 -3.09 18.07 9.60
CA GLN A 98 -3.76 19.16 8.86
C GLN A 98 -2.79 20.20 8.22
N LYS A 99 -1.52 19.83 8.02
CA LYS A 99 -0.52 20.69 7.38
C LYS A 99 -0.54 20.68 5.87
N ILE A 100 -1.09 19.63 5.27
CA ILE A 100 -1.30 19.50 3.83
C ILE A 100 -2.69 18.97 3.53
N GLN A 101 -3.20 19.24 2.33
CA GLN A 101 -4.48 18.70 1.86
C GLN A 101 -4.31 17.27 1.33
N TYR A 102 -5.34 16.43 1.45
CA TYR A 102 -5.35 15.06 0.93
C TYR A 102 -4.93 15.00 -0.56
N ASN A 103 -5.51 15.87 -1.39
CA ASN A 103 -5.22 15.89 -2.83
C ASN A 103 -3.78 16.33 -3.17
N SER A 104 -3.05 16.92 -2.22
CA SER A 104 -1.65 17.31 -2.42
C SER A 104 -0.65 16.17 -2.21
N ILE A 105 -1.05 15.08 -1.52
CA ILE A 105 -0.19 13.90 -1.30
C ILE A 105 0.38 13.40 -2.63
N TYR A 106 -0.47 13.18 -3.64
CA TYR A 106 -0.02 12.73 -4.95
C TYR A 106 0.97 13.71 -5.62
N LYS A 107 0.72 15.02 -5.52
CA LYS A 107 1.58 16.06 -6.09
C LYS A 107 2.96 16.06 -5.45
N HIS A 108 3.02 15.95 -4.11
CA HIS A 108 4.28 15.87 -3.37
C HIS A 108 5.04 14.57 -3.67
N LEU A 109 4.36 13.41 -3.76
CA LEU A 109 4.99 12.18 -4.20
C LEU A 109 5.63 12.33 -5.59
N LEU A 110 4.91 12.93 -6.53
CA LEU A 110 5.48 13.21 -7.86
C LEU A 110 6.70 14.13 -7.79
N SER A 111 6.71 15.12 -6.90
CA SER A 111 7.86 16.03 -6.74
C SER A 111 9.10 15.31 -6.20
N VAL A 112 8.91 14.31 -5.31
CA VAL A 112 10.00 13.45 -4.83
C VAL A 112 10.55 12.59 -5.97
N LEU A 113 9.67 11.95 -6.76
CA LEU A 113 10.07 11.12 -7.90
C LEU A 113 10.73 11.90 -9.05
N ARG A 114 10.52 13.21 -9.11
CA ARG A 114 11.13 14.13 -10.09
C ARG A 114 12.39 14.82 -9.57
N ASP A 115 12.81 14.52 -8.34
CA ASP A 115 14.02 15.11 -7.79
C ASP A 115 15.25 14.68 -8.58
N ARG A 116 16.19 15.61 -8.80
CA ARG A 116 17.43 15.36 -9.56
C ARG A 116 18.26 14.18 -9.03
N ASN A 117 18.17 13.92 -7.73
CA ASN A 117 18.89 12.85 -7.06
C ASN A 117 18.08 11.55 -6.97
N TYR A 118 16.81 11.54 -7.38
CA TYR A 118 15.94 10.35 -7.28
C TYR A 118 16.61 9.11 -7.88
N LYS A 119 17.07 9.22 -9.14
CA LYS A 119 17.66 8.11 -9.86
C LYS A 119 18.92 7.56 -9.17
N LYS A 120 19.74 8.42 -8.57
CA LYS A 120 20.93 8.04 -7.79
C LYS A 120 20.62 7.06 -6.66
N TYR A 121 19.48 7.23 -5.99
CA TYR A 121 19.03 6.37 -4.89
C TYR A 121 18.14 5.22 -5.37
N ALA A 122 17.27 5.47 -6.35
CA ALA A 122 16.27 4.51 -6.81
C ALA A 122 16.88 3.29 -7.52
N VAL A 123 17.94 3.46 -8.32
CA VAL A 123 18.58 2.37 -9.09
C VAL A 123 19.38 1.40 -8.21
N LYS A 124 19.72 1.78 -6.98
CA LYS A 124 20.50 0.94 -6.09
C LYS A 124 19.68 -0.24 -5.60
N LYS A 125 20.22 -1.45 -5.75
CA LYS A 125 19.73 -2.64 -5.06
C LYS A 125 20.36 -2.66 -3.67
N PRO A 126 19.57 -2.48 -2.60
CA PRO A 126 20.15 -2.50 -1.25
C PRO A 126 20.67 -3.91 -0.90
N LYS A 127 21.89 -3.98 -0.40
CA LYS A 127 22.55 -5.23 0.02
C LYS A 127 22.52 -5.46 1.52
N SER A 128 22.02 -4.49 2.28
CA SER A 128 21.93 -4.54 3.74
C SER A 128 20.77 -3.68 4.26
N ILE A 129 20.34 -3.98 5.47
CA ILE A 129 19.33 -3.18 6.19
C ILE A 129 19.79 -1.73 6.33
N SER A 130 21.07 -1.50 6.62
CA SER A 130 21.64 -0.15 6.73
C SER A 130 21.44 0.67 5.45
N GLN A 131 21.64 0.06 4.27
CA GLN A 131 21.38 0.73 2.99
C GLN A 131 19.90 1.05 2.76
N ILE A 132 19.00 0.18 3.21
CA ILE A 132 17.55 0.45 3.19
C ILE A 132 17.26 1.69 4.03
N PHE A 133 17.76 1.75 5.26
CA PHE A 133 17.58 2.91 6.14
C PHE A 133 18.17 4.20 5.56
N GLN A 134 19.33 4.15 4.90
CA GLN A 134 19.90 5.33 4.24
C GLN A 134 19.00 5.89 3.14
N ILE A 135 18.41 5.01 2.32
CA ILE A 135 17.50 5.41 1.23
C ILE A 135 16.19 5.94 1.81
N ASP A 136 15.64 5.27 2.81
CA ASP A 136 14.43 5.69 3.53
C ASP A 136 14.64 7.09 4.15
N GLN A 137 15.73 7.29 4.90
CA GLN A 137 16.03 8.56 5.55
C GLN A 137 16.25 9.70 4.55
N TRP A 138 16.93 9.41 3.42
CA TRP A 138 17.05 10.39 2.34
C TRP A 138 15.68 10.80 1.80
N SER A 139 14.79 9.84 1.57
CA SER A 139 13.45 10.12 1.05
C SER A 139 12.61 10.95 2.04
N ARG A 140 12.64 10.61 3.34
CA ARG A 140 11.96 11.37 4.39
C ARG A 140 12.45 12.82 4.44
N ASN A 141 13.76 13.04 4.48
CA ASN A 141 14.37 14.35 4.51
C ASN A 141 14.03 15.18 3.24
N LEU A 142 14.05 14.56 2.07
CA LEU A 142 13.64 15.20 0.83
C LEU A 142 12.17 15.58 0.88
N THR A 143 11.30 14.70 1.36
CA THR A 143 9.86 14.95 1.44
C THR A 143 9.55 16.13 2.35
N TYR A 144 10.16 16.22 3.53
CA TYR A 144 10.00 17.38 4.40
C TYR A 144 10.43 18.69 3.73
N ARG A 145 11.49 18.68 2.92
CA ARG A 145 11.92 19.87 2.17
C ARG A 145 10.95 20.27 1.05
N LYS A 146 10.23 19.30 0.47
CA LYS A 146 9.27 19.53 -0.62
C LYS A 146 7.88 19.99 -0.13
N ILE A 147 7.58 19.84 1.16
CA ILE A 147 6.32 20.30 1.76
C ILE A 147 6.40 21.76 2.18
N LYS A 148 7.60 22.23 2.53
CA LYS A 148 7.85 23.65 2.86
C LYS A 148 7.69 24.53 1.62
#